data_0199f28ab13409f498095abd562c34c5
#
_entry.id   0199f28ab13409f498095abd562c34c5
#
_cell.length_a   1.000
_cell.length_b   1.000
_cell.length_c   1.000
_cell.angle_alpha   90.00
_cell.angle_beta   90.00
_cell.angle_gamma   90.00
#
_symmetry.space_group_name_H-M   'P 1'
#
loop_
_entity.id
_entity.type
_entity.pdbx_description
1 polymer ?
#
loop_
_entity_poly.entity_id
_entity_poly.type
_entity_poly.pdbx_seq_one_letter_code
_entity_poly.pdbx_strand_id
1 'polypeptide(L)'
;MSDSTLKELWQQVAEKKNCEAKQKELTAQRDTLADRLKKLEKSKLAEQADVDRLEGHSLAAFFYQVIGKMDEKLDKERQEAYAARVKYDAAFHDLSSVDADLEQIQNRLERLSDCERQYQAALSEKIKSIKASAHPAAQQVAESESRIAALKIQKRELLEAINAGKTALHTVNEVLETLDNAEGWSTWDVMGGGLGVDLAKYAELDDAQEQIEQLQVELRRFKTELADVEITADLQVTVDSFLKFSDFFFDGLFADWAVLDHINQAQSRVENTKGQIKRVLALLKKMREDVDVQIADEKEKQEQLAVETEL
;
A
#
# COMPACT_ATOMS: atom_id res chain seq x y z
N MET A 1 -6.40 17.99 -35.26
CA MET A 1 -7.37 17.01 -34.74
C MET A 1 -8.60 17.82 -34.34
N SER A 2 -9.81 17.32 -34.60
CA SER A 2 -11.02 18.07 -34.23
C SER A 2 -11.30 17.93 -32.71
N ASP A 3 -11.89 18.96 -32.12
CA ASP A 3 -12.25 18.99 -30.69
C ASP A 3 -13.22 17.86 -30.32
N SER A 4 -14.02 17.38 -31.26
CA SER A 4 -14.87 16.18 -31.11
C SER A 4 -14.07 14.93 -30.78
N THR A 5 -12.91 14.72 -31.39
CA THR A 5 -12.08 13.54 -31.19
C THR A 5 -11.50 13.47 -29.76
N LEU A 6 -11.11 14.61 -29.18
CA LEU A 6 -10.59 14.64 -27.81
C LEU A 6 -11.68 14.33 -26.78
N LYS A 7 -12.90 14.87 -26.96
CA LYS A 7 -14.06 14.59 -26.11
C LYS A 7 -14.48 13.12 -26.19
N GLU A 8 -14.47 12.53 -27.38
CA GLU A 8 -14.77 11.10 -27.57
C GLU A 8 -13.74 10.21 -26.86
N LEU A 9 -12.45 10.52 -27.00
CA LEU A 9 -11.39 9.78 -26.31
C LEU A 9 -11.47 9.92 -24.78
N TRP A 10 -11.80 11.09 -24.27
CA TRP A 10 -12.06 11.32 -22.86
C TRP A 10 -13.20 10.45 -22.31
N GLN A 11 -14.30 10.37 -23.07
CA GLN A 11 -15.43 9.49 -22.73
C GLN A 11 -15.01 8.02 -22.73
N GLN A 12 -14.19 7.58 -23.69
CA GLN A 12 -13.67 6.21 -23.73
C GLN A 12 -12.78 5.88 -22.53
N VAL A 13 -11.95 6.83 -22.09
CA VAL A 13 -11.12 6.66 -20.87
C VAL A 13 -12.00 6.56 -19.62
N ALA A 14 -13.04 7.39 -19.50
CA ALA A 14 -14.00 7.33 -18.40
C ALA A 14 -14.78 6.00 -18.40
N GLU A 15 -15.18 5.53 -19.58
CA GLU A 15 -15.84 4.25 -19.77
C GLU A 15 -14.92 3.09 -19.36
N LYS A 16 -13.65 3.11 -19.76
CA LYS A 16 -12.64 2.12 -19.38
C LYS A 16 -12.51 2.00 -17.86
N LYS A 17 -12.37 3.11 -17.15
CA LYS A 17 -12.31 3.14 -15.68
C LYS A 17 -13.55 2.53 -15.02
N ASN A 18 -14.74 2.82 -15.57
CA ASN A 18 -15.99 2.21 -15.10
C ASN A 18 -16.02 0.69 -15.34
N CYS A 19 -15.54 0.24 -16.50
CA CYS A 19 -15.44 -1.20 -16.82
C CYS A 19 -14.46 -1.90 -15.90
N GLU A 20 -13.30 -1.32 -15.61
CA GLU A 20 -12.30 -1.87 -14.67
C GLU A 20 -12.84 -2.00 -13.24
N ALA A 21 -13.60 -0.98 -12.77
CA ALA A 21 -14.25 -1.02 -11.46
C ALA A 21 -15.31 -2.15 -11.39
N LYS A 22 -16.15 -2.28 -12.44
CA LYS A 22 -17.14 -3.36 -12.55
C LYS A 22 -16.48 -4.74 -12.63
N GLN A 23 -15.40 -4.89 -13.40
CA GLN A 23 -14.66 -6.14 -13.50
C GLN A 23 -14.17 -6.60 -12.13
N LYS A 24 -13.60 -5.68 -11.35
CA LYS A 24 -13.13 -5.97 -9.99
C LYS A 24 -14.26 -6.45 -9.08
N GLU A 25 -15.40 -5.81 -9.14
CA GLU A 25 -16.58 -6.17 -8.33
C GLU A 25 -17.14 -7.55 -8.76
N LEU A 26 -17.36 -7.76 -10.06
CA LEU A 26 -17.84 -9.04 -10.59
C LEU A 26 -16.88 -10.19 -10.29
N THR A 27 -15.57 -9.96 -10.33
CA THR A 27 -14.57 -10.97 -9.96
C THR A 27 -14.73 -11.39 -8.50
N ALA A 28 -14.92 -10.45 -7.58
CA ALA A 28 -15.17 -10.75 -6.17
C ALA A 28 -16.49 -11.52 -5.95
N GLN A 29 -17.55 -11.17 -6.69
CA GLN A 29 -18.82 -11.89 -6.67
C GLN A 29 -18.66 -13.31 -7.20
N ARG A 30 -17.96 -13.49 -8.32
CA ARG A 30 -17.63 -14.79 -8.92
C ARG A 30 -16.93 -15.72 -7.93
N ASP A 31 -15.90 -15.21 -7.25
CA ASP A 31 -15.15 -16.01 -6.27
C ASP A 31 -16.05 -16.45 -5.10
N THR A 32 -16.89 -15.55 -4.61
CA THR A 32 -17.86 -15.86 -3.55
C THR A 32 -18.88 -16.92 -3.99
N LEU A 33 -19.41 -16.79 -5.22
CA LEU A 33 -20.36 -17.74 -5.80
C LEU A 33 -19.72 -19.10 -6.07
N ALA A 34 -18.48 -19.12 -6.55
CA ALA A 34 -17.74 -20.35 -6.78
C ALA A 34 -17.53 -21.14 -5.47
N ASP A 35 -17.16 -20.45 -4.39
CA ASP A 35 -17.01 -21.07 -3.07
C ASP A 35 -18.35 -21.60 -2.52
N ARG A 36 -19.44 -20.85 -2.75
CA ARG A 36 -20.80 -21.27 -2.38
C ARG A 36 -21.22 -22.51 -3.19
N LEU A 37 -21.00 -22.50 -4.50
CA LEU A 37 -21.31 -23.62 -5.37
C LEU A 37 -20.59 -24.91 -4.93
N LYS A 38 -19.31 -24.82 -4.62
CA LYS A 38 -18.51 -25.94 -4.10
C LYS A 38 -19.07 -26.54 -2.82
N LYS A 39 -19.58 -25.70 -1.91
CA LYS A 39 -20.26 -26.16 -0.68
C LYS A 39 -21.58 -26.83 -0.98
N LEU A 40 -22.38 -26.26 -1.88
CA LEU A 40 -23.68 -26.80 -2.30
C LEU A 40 -23.54 -28.09 -3.07
N GLU A 41 -22.48 -28.26 -3.88
CA GLU A 41 -22.16 -29.50 -4.57
C GLU A 41 -21.93 -30.65 -3.58
N LYS A 42 -21.13 -30.41 -2.53
CA LYS A 42 -20.91 -31.39 -1.47
C LYS A 42 -22.22 -31.76 -0.74
N SER A 43 -23.05 -30.77 -0.44
CA SER A 43 -24.36 -31.04 0.18
C SER A 43 -25.25 -31.86 -0.72
N LYS A 44 -25.38 -31.48 -2.01
CA LYS A 44 -26.16 -32.21 -3.01
C LYS A 44 -25.71 -33.70 -3.12
N LEU A 45 -24.38 -33.92 -3.15
CA LEU A 45 -23.83 -35.29 -3.22
C LEU A 45 -24.13 -36.10 -1.94
N ALA A 46 -24.05 -35.44 -0.76
CA ALA A 46 -24.35 -36.09 0.50
C ALA A 46 -25.83 -36.52 0.61
N GLU A 47 -26.74 -35.59 0.30
CA GLU A 47 -28.20 -35.88 0.33
C GLU A 47 -28.58 -36.94 -0.72
N GLN A 48 -27.96 -36.92 -1.92
CA GLN A 48 -28.19 -37.98 -2.90
C GLN A 48 -27.70 -39.34 -2.39
N ALA A 49 -26.54 -39.39 -1.73
CA ALA A 49 -26.01 -40.65 -1.17
C ALA A 49 -26.90 -41.20 -0.04
N ASP A 50 -27.61 -40.34 0.70
CA ASP A 50 -28.55 -40.79 1.74
C ASP A 50 -29.82 -41.40 1.12
N VAL A 51 -30.33 -40.84 0.00
CA VAL A 51 -31.38 -41.43 -0.81
C VAL A 51 -30.93 -42.80 -1.34
N ASP A 52 -29.76 -42.87 -1.99
CA ASP A 52 -29.22 -44.10 -2.62
C ASP A 52 -29.03 -45.20 -1.54
N ARG A 53 -28.64 -44.82 -0.32
CA ARG A 53 -28.45 -45.73 0.79
C ARG A 53 -29.77 -46.33 1.26
N LEU A 54 -30.88 -45.61 1.21
CA LEU A 54 -32.21 -46.08 1.58
C LEU A 54 -32.87 -46.87 0.44
N GLU A 55 -32.66 -46.50 -0.81
CA GLU A 55 -33.16 -47.23 -1.97
C GLU A 55 -32.38 -48.54 -2.24
N GLY A 56 -31.11 -48.62 -1.75
CA GLY A 56 -30.27 -49.82 -1.88
C GLY A 56 -30.55 -50.87 -0.84
N HIS A 57 -29.93 -52.07 -1.03
CA HIS A 57 -29.97 -53.17 -0.06
C HIS A 57 -29.02 -52.98 1.13
N SER A 58 -29.17 -51.83 1.85
CA SER A 58 -28.36 -51.53 3.03
C SER A 58 -28.99 -52.05 4.32
N LEU A 59 -28.16 -52.21 5.37
CA LEU A 59 -28.66 -52.55 6.71
C LEU A 59 -29.63 -51.49 7.25
N ALA A 60 -29.43 -50.21 6.87
CA ALA A 60 -30.30 -49.10 7.22
C ALA A 60 -31.68 -49.25 6.55
N ALA A 61 -31.71 -49.57 5.23
CA ALA A 61 -32.93 -49.81 4.48
C ALA A 61 -33.72 -50.98 5.08
N PHE A 62 -33.05 -52.10 5.42
CA PHE A 62 -33.66 -53.25 6.08
C PHE A 62 -34.25 -52.84 7.44
N PHE A 63 -33.55 -52.08 8.25
CA PHE A 63 -34.01 -51.62 9.58
C PHE A 63 -35.28 -50.79 9.47
N TYR A 64 -35.32 -49.76 8.58
CA TYR A 64 -36.50 -48.93 8.39
C TYR A 64 -37.68 -49.68 7.79
N GLN A 65 -37.43 -50.66 6.96
CA GLN A 65 -38.46 -51.54 6.39
C GLN A 65 -39.13 -52.40 7.51
N VAL A 66 -38.32 -52.95 8.44
CA VAL A 66 -38.81 -53.77 9.58
C VAL A 66 -39.67 -52.95 10.53
N ILE A 67 -39.33 -51.70 10.79
CA ILE A 67 -40.12 -50.82 11.69
C ILE A 67 -41.30 -50.12 10.99
N GLY A 68 -41.52 -50.36 9.70
CA GLY A 68 -42.65 -49.81 8.95
C GLY A 68 -42.59 -48.30 8.65
N LYS A 69 -41.40 -47.69 8.78
CA LYS A 69 -41.18 -46.23 8.52
C LYS A 69 -40.37 -45.93 7.29
N MET A 70 -40.20 -46.91 6.41
CA MET A 70 -39.36 -46.78 5.22
C MET A 70 -39.87 -45.68 4.27
N ASP A 71 -41.17 -45.64 3.99
CA ASP A 71 -41.77 -44.71 3.04
C ASP A 71 -41.63 -43.26 3.54
N GLU A 72 -41.96 -42.99 4.82
CA GLU A 72 -41.83 -41.68 5.42
C GLU A 72 -40.37 -41.17 5.39
N LYS A 73 -39.41 -42.06 5.72
CA LYS A 73 -38.00 -41.72 5.72
C LYS A 73 -37.46 -41.46 4.31
N LEU A 74 -37.81 -42.30 3.36
CA LEU A 74 -37.42 -42.15 1.95
C LEU A 74 -38.01 -40.90 1.33
N ASP A 75 -39.26 -40.56 1.61
CA ASP A 75 -39.89 -39.33 1.12
C ASP A 75 -39.19 -38.08 1.67
N LYS A 76 -38.79 -38.08 2.93
CA LYS A 76 -38.05 -37.01 3.55
C LYS A 76 -36.66 -36.83 2.87
N GLU A 77 -35.89 -37.91 2.74
CA GLU A 77 -34.55 -37.84 2.10
C GLU A 77 -34.65 -37.38 0.66
N ARG A 78 -35.65 -37.83 -0.10
CA ARG A 78 -35.91 -37.36 -1.47
C ARG A 78 -36.24 -35.85 -1.54
N GLN A 79 -37.00 -35.33 -0.57
CA GLN A 79 -37.30 -33.91 -0.47
C GLN A 79 -36.01 -33.10 -0.15
N GLU A 80 -35.16 -33.59 0.77
CA GLU A 80 -33.90 -32.97 1.13
C GLU A 80 -32.92 -32.96 -0.06
N ALA A 81 -32.78 -34.06 -0.78
CA ALA A 81 -31.96 -34.18 -2.00
C ALA A 81 -32.48 -33.25 -3.11
N TYR A 82 -33.79 -33.17 -3.32
CA TYR A 82 -34.39 -32.25 -4.29
C TYR A 82 -34.11 -30.77 -3.91
N ALA A 83 -34.27 -30.43 -2.64
CA ALA A 83 -33.98 -29.07 -2.16
C ALA A 83 -32.51 -28.70 -2.29
N ALA A 84 -31.58 -29.63 -2.01
CA ALA A 84 -30.16 -29.44 -2.20
C ALA A 84 -29.80 -29.24 -3.68
N ARG A 85 -30.41 -30.04 -4.57
CA ARG A 85 -30.25 -29.89 -6.03
C ARG A 85 -30.74 -28.52 -6.53
N VAL A 86 -31.91 -28.05 -6.12
CA VAL A 86 -32.44 -26.75 -6.50
C VAL A 86 -31.54 -25.62 -6.07
N LYS A 87 -30.98 -25.69 -4.85
CA LYS A 87 -30.02 -24.70 -4.36
C LYS A 87 -28.72 -24.70 -5.16
N TYR A 88 -28.21 -25.86 -5.53
CA TYR A 88 -27.03 -26.01 -6.38
C TYR A 88 -27.28 -25.43 -7.78
N ASP A 89 -28.39 -25.82 -8.42
CA ASP A 89 -28.73 -25.36 -9.76
C ASP A 89 -28.92 -23.84 -9.81
N ALA A 90 -29.55 -23.26 -8.79
CA ALA A 90 -29.67 -21.79 -8.68
C ALA A 90 -28.31 -21.11 -8.54
N ALA A 91 -27.43 -21.61 -7.66
CA ALA A 91 -26.09 -21.04 -7.51
C ALA A 91 -25.22 -21.23 -8.76
N PHE A 92 -25.40 -22.31 -9.51
CA PHE A 92 -24.75 -22.53 -10.79
C PHE A 92 -25.22 -21.51 -11.85
N HIS A 93 -26.51 -21.23 -11.91
CA HIS A 93 -27.04 -20.19 -12.80
C HIS A 93 -26.51 -18.80 -12.44
N ASP A 94 -26.49 -18.46 -11.14
CA ASP A 94 -25.92 -17.19 -10.67
C ASP A 94 -24.44 -17.04 -11.09
N LEU A 95 -23.64 -18.07 -10.89
CA LEU A 95 -22.23 -18.07 -11.30
C LEU A 95 -22.07 -17.93 -12.82
N SER A 96 -22.87 -18.66 -13.59
CA SER A 96 -22.83 -18.59 -15.06
C SER A 96 -23.22 -17.20 -15.57
N SER A 97 -24.17 -16.53 -14.92
CA SER A 97 -24.56 -15.16 -15.26
C SER A 97 -23.41 -14.18 -15.00
N VAL A 98 -22.73 -14.28 -13.86
CA VAL A 98 -21.57 -13.43 -13.53
C VAL A 98 -20.40 -13.70 -14.48
N ASP A 99 -20.14 -14.95 -14.87
CA ASP A 99 -19.11 -15.28 -15.86
C ASP A 99 -19.43 -14.64 -17.23
N ALA A 100 -20.69 -14.65 -17.67
CA ALA A 100 -21.11 -13.99 -18.91
C ALA A 100 -20.96 -12.46 -18.84
N ASP A 101 -21.29 -11.85 -17.71
CA ASP A 101 -21.09 -10.40 -17.49
C ASP A 101 -19.59 -10.04 -17.49
N LEU A 102 -18.74 -10.87 -16.89
CA LEU A 102 -17.28 -10.70 -16.92
C LEU A 102 -16.74 -10.78 -18.34
N GLU A 103 -17.21 -11.73 -19.17
CA GLU A 103 -16.80 -11.85 -20.57
C GLU A 103 -17.21 -10.60 -21.39
N GLN A 104 -18.39 -10.06 -21.15
CA GLN A 104 -18.83 -8.83 -21.81
C GLN A 104 -17.94 -7.63 -21.40
N ILE A 105 -17.63 -7.49 -20.12
CA ILE A 105 -16.75 -6.44 -19.62
C ILE A 105 -15.34 -6.58 -20.19
N GLN A 106 -14.81 -7.79 -20.24
CA GLN A 106 -13.49 -8.10 -20.82
C GLN A 106 -13.43 -7.68 -22.31
N ASN A 107 -14.39 -8.09 -23.10
CA ASN A 107 -14.50 -7.71 -24.51
C ASN A 107 -14.57 -6.20 -24.71
N ARG A 108 -15.19 -5.48 -23.76
CA ARG A 108 -15.29 -4.01 -23.79
C ARG A 108 -13.96 -3.36 -23.43
N LEU A 109 -13.25 -3.88 -22.42
CA LEU A 109 -11.91 -3.42 -22.04
C LEU A 109 -10.89 -3.63 -23.15
N GLU A 110 -10.96 -4.74 -23.89
CA GLU A 110 -10.09 -5.00 -25.04
C GLU A 110 -10.25 -3.93 -26.13
N ARG A 111 -11.50 -3.54 -26.44
CA ARG A 111 -11.77 -2.45 -27.40
C ARG A 111 -11.27 -1.10 -26.93
N LEU A 112 -11.21 -0.88 -25.61
CA LEU A 112 -10.74 0.35 -25.00
C LEU A 112 -9.25 0.32 -24.62
N SER A 113 -8.51 -0.74 -25.00
CA SER A 113 -7.13 -0.96 -24.58
C SER A 113 -6.20 0.21 -24.89
N ASP A 114 -6.34 0.83 -26.05
CA ASP A 114 -5.49 1.92 -26.54
C ASP A 114 -6.03 3.34 -26.24
N CYS A 115 -7.23 3.47 -25.68
CA CYS A 115 -7.91 4.77 -25.54
C CYS A 115 -7.11 5.77 -24.70
N GLU A 116 -6.46 5.33 -23.62
CA GLU A 116 -5.63 6.18 -22.76
C GLU A 116 -4.42 6.75 -23.50
N ARG A 117 -3.72 5.91 -24.26
CA ARG A 117 -2.56 6.32 -25.08
C ARG A 117 -2.98 7.33 -26.14
N GLN A 118 -4.10 7.06 -26.82
CA GLN A 118 -4.65 7.95 -27.84
C GLN A 118 -5.10 9.28 -27.23
N TYR A 119 -5.76 9.22 -26.08
CA TYR A 119 -6.18 10.41 -25.34
C TYR A 119 -4.99 11.28 -24.94
N GLN A 120 -3.95 10.69 -24.33
CA GLN A 120 -2.76 11.42 -23.90
C GLN A 120 -2.02 12.06 -25.09
N ALA A 121 -1.95 11.36 -26.22
CA ALA A 121 -1.36 11.93 -27.45
C ALA A 121 -2.19 13.10 -27.98
N ALA A 122 -3.50 12.96 -28.04
CA ALA A 122 -4.42 14.00 -28.49
C ALA A 122 -4.39 15.24 -27.58
N LEU A 123 -4.39 15.01 -26.25
CA LEU A 123 -4.29 16.05 -25.23
C LEU A 123 -2.97 16.84 -25.37
N SER A 124 -1.86 16.13 -25.51
CA SER A 124 -0.54 16.75 -25.72
C SER A 124 -0.50 17.65 -26.96
N GLU A 125 -1.04 17.17 -28.08
CA GLU A 125 -1.13 17.97 -29.31
C GLU A 125 -2.07 19.17 -29.15
N LYS A 126 -3.19 19.02 -28.46
CA LYS A 126 -4.11 20.12 -28.16
C LYS A 126 -3.46 21.19 -27.29
N ILE A 127 -2.75 20.78 -26.22
CA ILE A 127 -2.00 21.68 -25.34
C ILE A 127 -0.93 22.46 -26.14
N LYS A 128 -0.19 21.79 -27.03
CA LYS A 128 0.78 22.46 -27.91
C LYS A 128 0.12 23.49 -28.81
N SER A 129 -1.02 23.14 -29.40
CA SER A 129 -1.78 24.04 -30.28
C SER A 129 -2.30 25.26 -29.52
N ILE A 130 -2.81 25.08 -28.29
CA ILE A 130 -3.24 26.18 -27.41
C ILE A 130 -2.06 27.10 -27.12
N LYS A 131 -0.90 26.57 -26.75
CA LYS A 131 0.32 27.36 -26.47
C LYS A 131 0.82 28.13 -27.66
N ALA A 132 0.65 27.61 -28.88
CA ALA A 132 1.04 28.28 -30.11
C ALA A 132 0.02 29.33 -30.59
N SER A 133 -1.16 29.36 -30.01
CA SER A 133 -2.24 30.28 -30.37
C SER A 133 -2.17 31.61 -29.60
N ALA A 134 -2.90 32.62 -30.07
CA ALA A 134 -3.11 33.86 -29.32
C ALA A 134 -4.28 33.78 -28.34
N HIS A 135 -4.79 32.58 -28.08
CA HIS A 135 -5.94 32.37 -27.17
C HIS A 135 -5.55 32.61 -25.71
N PRO A 136 -6.39 33.23 -24.88
CA PRO A 136 -6.12 33.50 -23.45
C PRO A 136 -5.75 32.22 -22.66
N ALA A 137 -6.25 31.04 -23.05
CA ALA A 137 -5.90 29.77 -22.47
C ALA A 137 -4.41 29.42 -22.56
N ALA A 138 -3.67 29.98 -23.53
CA ALA A 138 -2.22 29.76 -23.66
C ALA A 138 -1.46 30.20 -22.40
N GLN A 139 -1.82 31.34 -21.83
CA GLN A 139 -1.22 31.82 -20.60
C GLN A 139 -1.56 30.90 -19.41
N GLN A 140 -2.82 30.47 -19.29
CA GLN A 140 -3.26 29.59 -18.21
C GLN A 140 -2.56 28.23 -18.25
N VAL A 141 -2.36 27.66 -19.45
CA VAL A 141 -1.58 26.44 -19.66
C VAL A 141 -0.14 26.63 -19.21
N ALA A 142 0.50 27.73 -19.58
CA ALA A 142 1.89 28.04 -19.21
C ALA A 142 2.04 28.19 -17.68
N GLU A 143 1.10 28.86 -17.04
CA GLU A 143 1.06 29.00 -15.58
C GLU A 143 0.87 27.64 -14.86
N SER A 144 -0.02 26.79 -15.36
CA SER A 144 -0.23 25.43 -14.82
C SER A 144 1.03 24.55 -15.01
N GLU A 145 1.67 24.58 -16.18
CA GLU A 145 2.94 23.88 -16.41
C GLU A 145 4.04 24.34 -15.44
N SER A 146 4.13 25.65 -15.19
CA SER A 146 5.10 26.21 -14.24
C SER A 146 4.83 25.72 -12.81
N ARG A 147 3.55 25.70 -12.37
CA ARG A 147 3.16 25.16 -11.07
C ARG A 147 3.47 23.67 -10.98
N ILE A 148 3.12 22.88 -11.99
CA ILE A 148 3.44 21.44 -12.01
C ILE A 148 4.96 21.21 -11.94
N ALA A 149 5.77 22.04 -12.64
CA ALA A 149 7.22 21.94 -12.57
C ALA A 149 7.76 22.24 -11.16
N ALA A 150 7.27 23.29 -10.52
CA ALA A 150 7.63 23.64 -9.14
C ALA A 150 7.26 22.52 -8.14
N LEU A 151 6.03 22.00 -8.24
CA LEU A 151 5.57 20.88 -7.39
C LEU A 151 6.40 19.60 -7.61
N LYS A 152 6.86 19.32 -8.83
CA LYS A 152 7.75 18.19 -9.10
C LYS A 152 9.13 18.37 -8.49
N ILE A 153 9.66 19.59 -8.46
CA ILE A 153 10.91 19.90 -7.76
C ILE A 153 10.71 19.65 -6.26
N GLN A 154 9.68 20.24 -5.67
CA GLN A 154 9.35 20.05 -4.25
C GLN A 154 9.18 18.57 -3.88
N LYS A 155 8.52 17.79 -4.74
CA LYS A 155 8.39 16.33 -4.54
C LYS A 155 9.74 15.62 -4.53
N ARG A 156 10.67 16.04 -5.38
CA ARG A 156 12.03 15.47 -5.44
C ARG A 156 12.78 15.75 -4.14
N GLU A 157 12.82 17.00 -3.68
CA GLU A 157 13.45 17.40 -2.41
C GLU A 157 12.87 16.62 -1.22
N LEU A 158 11.53 16.46 -1.18
CA LEU A 158 10.87 15.62 -0.16
C LEU A 158 11.31 14.16 -0.21
N LEU A 159 11.49 13.59 -1.40
CA LEU A 159 11.96 12.20 -1.56
C LEU A 159 13.42 12.04 -1.13
N GLU A 160 14.29 13.00 -1.42
CA GLU A 160 15.69 13.02 -1.03
C GLU A 160 15.80 13.09 0.50
N ALA A 161 15.05 13.99 1.14
CA ALA A 161 14.97 14.08 2.60
C ALA A 161 14.39 12.82 3.25
N ILE A 162 13.32 12.23 2.69
CA ILE A 162 12.75 10.97 3.19
C ILE A 162 13.77 9.84 3.10
N ASN A 163 14.54 9.76 2.03
CA ASN A 163 15.56 8.71 1.88
C ASN A 163 16.71 8.89 2.87
N ALA A 164 17.23 10.10 3.02
CA ALA A 164 18.25 10.41 4.01
C ALA A 164 17.77 10.08 5.44
N GLY A 165 16.54 10.47 5.79
CA GLY A 165 15.96 10.15 7.09
C GLY A 165 15.72 8.65 7.31
N LYS A 166 15.39 7.88 6.28
CA LYS A 166 15.30 6.41 6.37
C LYS A 166 16.66 5.76 6.61
N THR A 167 17.69 6.25 5.94
CA THR A 167 19.07 5.76 6.14
C THR A 167 19.51 6.02 7.58
N ALA A 168 19.36 7.25 8.08
CA ALA A 168 19.63 7.57 9.47
C ALA A 168 18.81 6.73 10.47
N LEU A 169 17.53 6.44 10.16
CA LEU A 169 16.70 5.58 11.01
C LEU A 169 17.18 4.12 11.02
N HIS A 170 17.72 3.64 9.91
CA HIS A 170 18.32 2.30 9.84
C HIS A 170 19.52 2.20 10.76
N THR A 171 20.48 3.10 10.63
CA THR A 171 21.69 3.15 11.49
C THR A 171 21.36 3.34 12.97
N VAL A 172 20.33 4.16 13.30
CA VAL A 172 19.82 4.23 14.68
C VAL A 172 19.39 2.87 15.21
N ASN A 173 18.74 2.04 14.39
CA ASN A 173 18.31 0.72 14.83
C ASN A 173 19.52 -0.22 15.03
N GLU A 174 20.51 -0.15 14.15
CA GLU A 174 21.76 -0.93 14.29
C GLU A 174 22.52 -0.55 15.57
N VAL A 175 22.68 0.76 15.84
CA VAL A 175 23.26 1.24 17.10
C VAL A 175 22.51 0.70 18.32
N LEU A 176 21.17 0.76 18.32
CA LEU A 176 20.37 0.25 19.43
C LEU A 176 20.53 -1.26 19.64
N GLU A 177 20.59 -2.03 18.56
CA GLU A 177 20.81 -3.48 18.62
C GLU A 177 22.18 -3.81 19.19
N THR A 178 23.24 -3.10 18.79
CA THR A 178 24.61 -3.27 19.31
C THR A 178 24.68 -2.88 20.80
N LEU A 179 24.01 -1.78 21.21
CA LEU A 179 23.98 -1.38 22.61
C LEU A 179 23.19 -2.35 23.50
N ASP A 180 22.08 -2.92 23.02
CA ASP A 180 21.29 -3.91 23.73
C ASP A 180 22.08 -5.21 23.97
N ASN A 181 22.85 -5.62 22.97
CA ASN A 181 23.77 -6.73 23.08
C ASN A 181 24.87 -6.47 24.15
N ALA A 182 25.47 -5.27 24.13
CA ALA A 182 26.47 -4.87 25.10
C ALA A 182 25.94 -4.79 26.55
N GLU A 183 24.68 -4.37 26.75
CA GLU A 183 24.01 -4.39 28.06
C GLU A 183 23.77 -5.82 28.57
N GLY A 184 23.37 -6.74 27.69
CA GLY A 184 23.22 -8.16 28.03
C GLY A 184 24.47 -8.79 28.62
N TRP A 185 25.67 -8.41 28.16
CA TRP A 185 26.94 -8.87 28.69
C TRP A 185 27.29 -8.27 30.06
N SER A 186 26.83 -7.05 30.38
CA SER A 186 27.07 -6.41 31.67
C SER A 186 26.36 -7.11 32.84
N THR A 187 25.24 -7.76 32.62
CA THR A 187 24.54 -8.57 33.62
C THR A 187 25.22 -9.92 33.89
N TRP A 188 25.97 -10.44 32.91
CA TRP A 188 26.75 -11.69 33.06
C TRP A 188 28.06 -11.48 33.87
N ASP A 189 28.65 -10.29 33.82
CA ASP A 189 29.87 -9.94 34.54
C ASP A 189 29.67 -9.97 36.06
N VAL A 190 28.47 -9.64 36.54
CA VAL A 190 28.07 -9.74 37.96
C VAL A 190 28.01 -11.20 38.46
N MET A 191 27.93 -12.18 37.54
CA MET A 191 27.87 -13.62 37.88
C MET A 191 29.21 -14.38 37.72
N GLY A 192 30.35 -13.69 37.52
CA GLY A 192 31.70 -14.28 37.57
C GLY A 192 32.28 -14.65 36.19
N GLY A 193 31.96 -13.91 35.13
CA GLY A 193 32.58 -14.01 33.81
C GLY A 193 34.04 -13.54 33.84
N GLY A 194 34.99 -14.38 33.37
CA GLY A 194 36.41 -14.08 33.36
C GLY A 194 36.85 -13.24 32.17
N LEU A 195 38.15 -12.99 32.04
CA LEU A 195 38.88 -12.14 31.05
C LEU A 195 38.39 -12.19 29.57
N GLY A 196 37.63 -13.22 29.17
CA GLY A 196 37.07 -13.31 27.80
C GLY A 196 35.80 -12.50 27.58
N VAL A 197 35.06 -12.16 28.64
CA VAL A 197 33.85 -11.34 28.58
C VAL A 197 34.19 -9.86 28.40
N ASP A 198 35.24 -9.39 29.06
CA ASP A 198 35.72 -8.01 28.92
C ASP A 198 36.15 -7.70 27.48
N LEU A 199 36.89 -8.64 26.83
CA LEU A 199 37.32 -8.46 25.43
C LEU A 199 36.19 -8.39 24.44
N ALA A 200 35.11 -9.21 24.61
CA ALA A 200 33.95 -9.19 23.76
C ALA A 200 33.16 -7.89 23.94
N LYS A 201 33.00 -7.41 25.18
CA LYS A 201 32.34 -6.15 25.52
C LYS A 201 33.05 -4.93 24.89
N TYR A 202 34.37 -4.90 24.92
CA TYR A 202 35.14 -3.82 24.28
C TYR A 202 35.00 -3.83 22.76
N ALA A 203 34.95 -5.01 22.11
CA ALA A 203 34.74 -5.10 20.67
C ALA A 203 33.34 -4.59 20.26
N GLU A 204 32.28 -4.92 21.00
CA GLU A 204 30.94 -4.40 20.73
C GLU A 204 30.79 -2.90 21.00
N LEU A 205 31.54 -2.36 21.96
CA LEU A 205 31.60 -0.92 22.21
C LEU A 205 32.36 -0.17 21.10
N ASP A 206 33.40 -0.75 20.53
CA ASP A 206 34.12 -0.19 19.38
C ASP A 206 33.19 -0.20 18.14
N ASP A 207 32.46 -1.29 17.91
CA ASP A 207 31.44 -1.38 16.82
C ASP A 207 30.32 -0.35 17.00
N ALA A 208 29.85 -0.17 18.23
CA ALA A 208 28.84 0.84 18.53
C ALA A 208 29.36 2.26 18.31
N GLN A 209 30.61 2.52 18.60
CA GLN A 209 31.27 3.81 18.35
C GLN A 209 31.30 4.09 16.82
N GLU A 210 31.75 3.14 16.02
CA GLU A 210 31.80 3.28 14.57
C GLU A 210 30.41 3.55 13.98
N GLN A 211 29.40 2.82 14.47
CA GLN A 211 27.98 3.03 14.05
C GLN A 211 27.44 4.40 14.47
N ILE A 212 27.84 4.92 15.63
CA ILE A 212 27.45 6.27 16.08
C ILE A 212 28.12 7.34 15.22
N GLU A 213 29.38 7.16 14.85
CA GLU A 213 30.09 8.06 13.91
C GLU A 213 29.36 8.07 12.54
N GLN A 214 28.99 6.89 12.06
CA GLN A 214 28.19 6.76 10.84
C GLN A 214 26.82 7.48 10.99
N LEU A 215 26.12 7.26 12.10
CA LEU A 215 24.84 7.92 12.37
C LEU A 215 24.96 9.45 12.35
N GLN A 216 26.06 10.01 12.86
CA GLN A 216 26.30 11.45 12.79
C GLN A 216 26.41 11.96 11.35
N VAL A 217 27.13 11.23 10.48
CA VAL A 217 27.24 11.58 9.06
C VAL A 217 25.86 11.60 8.42
N GLU A 218 25.04 10.58 8.70
CA GLU A 218 23.72 10.44 8.12
C GLU A 218 22.70 11.45 8.67
N LEU A 219 22.75 11.78 9.95
CA LEU A 219 21.95 12.84 10.53
C LEU A 219 22.30 14.21 9.93
N ARG A 220 23.62 14.47 9.71
CA ARG A 220 24.06 15.69 9.04
C ARG A 220 23.53 15.76 7.62
N ARG A 221 23.61 14.64 6.88
CA ARG A 221 23.02 14.54 5.55
C ARG A 221 21.52 14.78 5.59
N PHE A 222 20.80 14.13 6.49
CA PHE A 222 19.36 14.33 6.68
C PHE A 222 19.02 15.80 6.98
N LYS A 223 19.80 16.46 7.83
CA LYS A 223 19.67 17.89 8.11
C LYS A 223 19.85 18.75 6.84
N THR A 224 20.83 18.40 6.00
CA THR A 224 21.08 19.11 4.73
C THR A 224 19.89 18.96 3.78
N GLU A 225 19.40 17.74 3.56
CA GLU A 225 18.24 17.49 2.70
C GLU A 225 16.95 18.16 3.24
N LEU A 226 16.80 18.25 4.57
CA LEU A 226 15.67 18.97 5.17
C LEU A 226 15.72 20.48 4.92
N ALA A 227 16.90 21.06 4.75
CA ALA A 227 17.06 22.48 4.49
C ALA A 227 16.60 22.87 3.06
N ASP A 228 16.58 21.89 2.13
CA ASP A 228 16.13 22.08 0.75
C ASP A 228 14.60 21.92 0.61
N VAL A 229 13.92 21.41 1.66
CA VAL A 229 12.48 21.24 1.66
C VAL A 229 11.77 22.53 2.06
N GLU A 230 10.88 23.02 1.21
CA GLU A 230 9.96 24.12 1.57
C GLU A 230 8.92 23.64 2.59
N ILE A 231 9.07 24.11 3.84
CA ILE A 231 8.23 23.70 4.96
C ILE A 231 7.22 24.81 5.28
N THR A 232 5.94 24.44 5.42
CA THR A 232 4.91 25.38 5.86
C THR A 232 5.08 25.75 7.33
N ALA A 233 4.63 26.95 7.71
CA ALA A 233 4.82 27.50 9.06
C ALA A 233 4.31 26.57 10.18
N ASP A 234 3.23 25.84 9.96
CA ASP A 234 2.65 24.91 10.93
C ASP A 234 3.55 23.70 11.22
N LEU A 235 4.42 23.34 10.28
CA LEU A 235 5.28 22.17 10.33
C LEU A 235 6.72 22.54 10.71
N GLN A 236 7.06 23.82 10.62
CA GLN A 236 8.39 24.37 10.93
C GLN A 236 8.83 24.03 12.36
N VAL A 237 7.89 24.07 13.34
CA VAL A 237 8.19 23.78 14.75
C VAL A 237 8.75 22.35 14.94
N THR A 238 8.23 21.37 14.21
CA THR A 238 8.70 19.98 14.30
C THR A 238 10.10 19.83 13.72
N VAL A 239 10.34 20.48 12.57
CA VAL A 239 11.67 20.45 11.92
C VAL A 239 12.69 21.23 12.73
N ASP A 240 12.34 22.43 13.21
CA ASP A 240 13.21 23.22 14.08
C ASP A 240 13.58 22.49 15.39
N SER A 241 12.61 21.76 15.96
CA SER A 241 12.86 20.91 17.12
C SER A 241 13.87 19.79 16.79
N PHE A 242 13.74 19.15 15.63
CA PHE A 242 14.70 18.15 15.17
C PHE A 242 16.08 18.75 14.88
N LEU A 243 16.14 19.90 14.22
CA LEU A 243 17.41 20.58 13.91
C LEU A 243 18.17 20.97 15.19
N LYS A 244 17.48 21.56 16.18
CA LYS A 244 18.09 21.87 17.50
C LYS A 244 18.52 20.60 18.23
N PHE A 245 17.73 19.55 18.16
CA PHE A 245 18.05 18.29 18.76
C PHE A 245 19.28 17.65 18.09
N SER A 246 19.37 17.67 16.76
CA SER A 246 20.52 17.12 16.02
C SER A 246 21.82 17.86 16.38
N ASP A 247 21.76 19.18 16.52
CA ASP A 247 22.93 19.98 16.95
C ASP A 247 23.40 19.58 18.35
N PHE A 248 22.46 19.42 19.30
CA PHE A 248 22.79 18.94 20.66
C PHE A 248 23.31 17.49 20.66
N PHE A 249 22.80 16.63 19.76
CA PHE A 249 23.27 15.26 19.61
C PHE A 249 24.75 15.22 19.16
N PHE A 250 25.13 16.11 18.23
CA PHE A 250 26.50 16.19 17.75
C PHE A 250 27.49 16.66 18.84
N ASP A 251 27.07 17.57 19.71
CA ASP A 251 27.96 18.16 20.73
C ASP A 251 28.09 17.27 21.99
N GLY A 252 27.08 16.45 22.32
CA GLY A 252 26.99 15.78 23.61
C GLY A 252 27.35 14.30 23.64
N LEU A 253 27.14 13.55 22.54
CA LEU A 253 27.26 12.09 22.58
C LEU A 253 28.75 11.62 22.67
N PHE A 254 29.64 12.35 22.02
CA PHE A 254 31.08 12.01 22.01
C PHE A 254 31.78 12.29 23.33
N ALA A 255 31.40 13.34 24.03
CA ALA A 255 32.03 13.70 25.29
C ALA A 255 31.77 12.67 26.41
N ASP A 256 30.60 12.04 26.36
CA ASP A 256 30.10 11.13 27.39
C ASP A 256 30.43 9.65 27.11
N TRP A 257 30.73 9.31 25.82
CA TRP A 257 31.00 7.92 25.41
C TRP A 257 32.27 7.31 26.00
N ALA A 258 33.26 8.14 26.37
CA ALA A 258 34.56 7.69 26.89
C ALA A 258 34.46 7.07 28.30
N VAL A 259 33.28 7.03 28.93
CA VAL A 259 33.08 6.51 30.29
C VAL A 259 32.05 5.36 30.26
N LEU A 260 32.50 4.16 30.52
CA LEU A 260 31.74 2.89 30.51
C LEU A 260 30.44 2.86 31.37
N ASP A 261 30.26 3.86 32.26
CA ASP A 261 29.12 3.96 33.18
C ASP A 261 27.82 4.51 32.51
N HIS A 262 27.84 4.81 31.18
CA HIS A 262 26.78 5.56 30.53
C HIS A 262 26.05 4.85 29.38
N ILE A 263 26.17 3.51 29.22
CA ILE A 263 25.50 2.75 28.15
C ILE A 263 24.00 3.02 28.15
N ASN A 264 23.36 2.97 29.31
CA ASN A 264 21.90 3.24 29.46
C ASN A 264 21.52 4.67 29.07
N GLN A 265 22.39 5.64 29.32
CA GLN A 265 22.18 7.03 28.91
C GLN A 265 22.34 7.18 27.38
N ALA A 266 23.35 6.53 26.79
CA ALA A 266 23.55 6.51 25.36
C ALA A 266 22.36 5.87 24.64
N GLN A 267 21.89 4.71 25.11
CA GLN A 267 20.72 4.02 24.58
C GLN A 267 19.47 4.92 24.62
N SER A 268 19.20 5.56 25.76
CA SER A 268 18.07 6.48 25.90
C SER A 268 18.16 7.68 24.95
N ARG A 269 19.34 8.21 24.69
CA ARG A 269 19.58 9.30 23.72
C ARG A 269 19.35 8.85 22.29
N VAL A 270 19.84 7.66 21.91
CA VAL A 270 19.67 7.07 20.60
C VAL A 270 18.19 6.73 20.35
N GLU A 271 17.47 6.21 21.34
CA GLU A 271 16.03 5.99 21.32
C GLU A 271 15.26 7.30 21.05
N ASN A 272 15.66 8.38 21.74
CA ASN A 272 15.06 9.69 21.54
C ASN A 272 15.29 10.21 20.12
N THR A 273 16.51 10.01 19.57
CA THR A 273 16.87 10.31 18.17
C THR A 273 15.97 9.57 17.21
N LYS A 274 15.76 8.26 17.42
CA LYS A 274 14.83 7.44 16.65
C LYS A 274 13.41 8.01 16.64
N GLY A 275 12.93 8.45 17.81
CA GLY A 275 11.63 9.08 17.97
C GLY A 275 11.51 10.38 17.17
N GLN A 276 12.55 11.22 17.18
CA GLN A 276 12.60 12.47 16.43
C GLN A 276 12.61 12.23 14.92
N ILE A 277 13.48 11.34 14.42
CA ILE A 277 13.54 10.97 12.99
C ILE A 277 12.20 10.45 12.50
N LYS A 278 11.55 9.55 13.25
CA LYS A 278 10.24 8.99 12.89
C LYS A 278 9.17 10.08 12.75
N ARG A 279 9.15 11.07 13.65
CA ARG A 279 8.20 12.20 13.58
C ARG A 279 8.40 13.02 12.32
N VAL A 280 9.64 13.40 12.02
CA VAL A 280 9.97 14.15 10.81
C VAL A 280 9.65 13.34 9.54
N LEU A 281 9.98 12.05 9.50
CA LEU A 281 9.66 11.17 8.38
C LEU A 281 8.14 11.04 8.14
N ALA A 282 7.34 10.98 9.20
CA ALA A 282 5.88 10.93 9.08
C ALA A 282 5.34 12.24 8.46
N LEU A 283 5.92 13.37 8.88
CA LEU A 283 5.60 14.68 8.34
C LEU A 283 5.94 14.80 6.85
N LEU A 284 7.18 14.45 6.48
CA LEU A 284 7.65 14.50 5.08
C LEU A 284 6.81 13.60 4.16
N LYS A 285 6.40 12.43 4.64
CA LYS A 285 5.52 11.53 3.88
C LYS A 285 4.16 12.16 3.60
N LYS A 286 3.57 12.81 4.62
CA LYS A 286 2.31 13.52 4.46
C LYS A 286 2.45 14.67 3.45
N MET A 287 3.49 15.49 3.58
CA MET A 287 3.76 16.58 2.63
C MET A 287 3.91 16.06 1.20
N ARG A 288 4.59 14.93 1.00
CA ARG A 288 4.72 14.31 -0.31
C ARG A 288 3.37 13.87 -0.88
N GLU A 289 2.50 13.29 -0.05
CA GLU A 289 1.14 12.90 -0.44
C GLU A 289 0.32 14.13 -0.84
N ASP A 290 0.40 15.22 -0.07
CA ASP A 290 -0.27 16.48 -0.38
C ASP A 290 0.25 17.09 -1.72
N VAL A 291 1.56 17.03 -1.97
CA VAL A 291 2.14 17.47 -3.25
C VAL A 291 1.68 16.58 -4.41
N ASP A 292 1.57 15.28 -4.22
CA ASP A 292 1.06 14.36 -5.24
C ASP A 292 -0.41 14.69 -5.62
N VAL A 293 -1.24 15.02 -4.63
CA VAL A 293 -2.62 15.49 -4.86
C VAL A 293 -2.62 16.80 -5.65
N GLN A 294 -1.81 17.78 -5.25
CA GLN A 294 -1.72 19.07 -5.96
C GLN A 294 -1.26 18.90 -7.41
N ILE A 295 -0.31 18.01 -7.68
CA ILE A 295 0.12 17.69 -9.06
C ILE A 295 -1.03 17.09 -9.86
N ALA A 296 -1.82 16.20 -9.26
CA ALA A 296 -2.97 15.57 -9.90
C ALA A 296 -4.06 16.63 -10.23
N ASP A 297 -4.38 17.49 -9.27
CA ASP A 297 -5.37 18.56 -9.42
C ASP A 297 -4.96 19.57 -10.51
N GLU A 298 -3.68 19.98 -10.54
CA GLU A 298 -3.20 20.90 -11.58
C GLU A 298 -3.20 20.26 -12.97
N LYS A 299 -2.92 18.97 -13.08
CA LYS A 299 -3.05 18.25 -14.36
C LYS A 299 -4.50 18.14 -14.79
N GLU A 300 -5.42 17.84 -13.87
CA GLU A 300 -6.85 17.77 -14.16
C GLU A 300 -7.37 19.13 -14.66
N LYS A 301 -7.00 20.23 -14.01
CA LYS A 301 -7.34 21.58 -14.47
C LYS A 301 -6.81 21.87 -15.88
N GLN A 302 -5.58 21.45 -16.16
CA GLN A 302 -4.97 21.60 -17.48
C GLN A 302 -5.70 20.77 -18.53
N GLU A 303 -6.12 19.55 -18.21
CA GLU A 303 -6.92 18.68 -19.07
C GLU A 303 -8.29 19.31 -19.37
N GLN A 304 -9.00 19.79 -18.34
CA GLN A 304 -10.30 20.44 -18.48
C GLN A 304 -10.18 21.67 -19.38
N LEU A 305 -9.18 22.53 -19.13
CA LEU A 305 -8.91 23.70 -19.94
C LEU A 305 -8.66 23.33 -21.41
N ALA A 306 -7.91 22.25 -21.67
CA ALA A 306 -7.60 21.81 -23.04
C ALA A 306 -8.85 21.24 -23.74
N VAL A 307 -9.74 20.56 -23.03
CA VAL A 307 -11.00 20.00 -23.56
C VAL A 307 -12.02 21.10 -23.85
N GLU A 308 -12.06 22.15 -23.03
CA GLU A 308 -13.06 23.25 -23.15
C GLU A 308 -12.63 24.32 -24.16
N THR A 309 -11.33 24.46 -24.43
CA THR A 309 -10.82 25.48 -25.36
C THR A 309 -11.07 25.09 -26.81
N GLU A 310 -11.89 25.85 -27.50
CA GLU A 310 -12.09 25.76 -28.95
C GLU A 310 -11.02 26.62 -29.68
N LEU A 311 -10.30 26.03 -30.66
CA LEU A 311 -9.23 26.68 -31.43
C LEU A 311 -9.68 26.87 -32.88
#